data_6cd03babc110c9c36a159ce3255cfa11
#
_entry.id   6cd03babc110c9c36a159ce3255cfa11
#
_cell.length_a   1.000
_cell.length_b   1.000
_cell.length_c   1.000
_cell.angle_alpha   90.00
_cell.angle_beta   90.00
_cell.angle_gamma   90.00
#
_symmetry.space_group_name_H-M   'P 1'
#
loop_
_entity.id
_entity.type
_entity.pdbx_description
1 polymer ?
#
loop_
_entity_poly.entity_id
_entity_poly.type
_entity_poly.pdbx_seq_one_letter_code
_entity_poly.pdbx_strand_id
1 'polypeptide(L)'
;MKDIKIFACPTAEEFTKEICDTLSLKMGRVECYKFANDNNFVQFKETVREQDIYLIQTTEPPVNERIMELLIMIDAAKRASAHRINVVLPYFIYSRSDKKDQPRVPVTARLFAELLEAAGASRVIEGAHHRDTGEKRGKTFLLQIEEQTA
;
A
#
# COMPACT_ATOMS: atom_id res chain seq x y z
N MET A 1 16.27 -8.35 15.87
CA MET A 1 15.74 -7.47 14.81
C MET A 1 14.67 -8.28 14.09
N LYS A 2 13.44 -7.78 13.98
CA LYS A 2 12.40 -8.51 13.26
C LYS A 2 12.75 -8.52 11.78
N ASP A 3 12.53 -9.65 11.12
CA ASP A 3 12.83 -9.76 9.70
C ASP A 3 11.86 -8.90 8.88
N ILE A 4 12.41 -8.09 8.01
CA ILE A 4 11.66 -7.27 7.06
C ILE A 4 11.38 -8.10 5.82
N LYS A 5 10.12 -8.13 5.38
CA LYS A 5 9.72 -8.73 4.10
C LYS A 5 8.98 -7.74 3.22
N ILE A 6 9.35 -7.75 1.96
CA ILE A 6 8.79 -6.86 0.94
C ILE A 6 8.02 -7.70 -0.09
N PHE A 7 6.77 -7.34 -0.33
CA PHE A 7 5.91 -8.01 -1.31
C PHE A 7 5.36 -7.00 -2.31
N ALA A 8 5.26 -7.44 -3.56
CA ALA A 8 4.65 -6.67 -4.62
C ALA A 8 3.17 -7.02 -4.78
N CYS A 9 2.32 -6.02 -4.95
CA CYS A 9 1.01 -6.22 -5.57
C CYS A 9 1.19 -6.51 -7.09
N PRO A 10 0.20 -7.08 -7.79
CA PRO A 10 0.37 -7.63 -9.14
C PRO A 10 1.02 -6.70 -10.15
N THR A 11 0.73 -5.40 -10.12
CA THR A 11 1.31 -4.42 -11.07
C THR A 11 2.59 -3.75 -10.57
N ALA A 12 3.01 -4.06 -9.36
CA ALA A 12 4.15 -3.41 -8.72
C ALA A 12 5.44 -4.26 -8.74
N GLU A 13 5.47 -5.40 -9.42
CA GLU A 13 6.59 -6.34 -9.35
C GLU A 13 7.90 -5.72 -9.80
N GLU A 14 7.92 -5.06 -10.96
CA GLU A 14 9.14 -4.45 -11.51
C GLU A 14 9.68 -3.35 -10.57
N PHE A 15 8.80 -2.45 -10.14
CA PHE A 15 9.14 -1.39 -9.21
C PHE A 15 9.62 -1.92 -7.85
N THR A 16 8.97 -2.96 -7.33
CA THR A 16 9.35 -3.62 -6.08
C THR A 16 10.72 -4.30 -6.20
N LYS A 17 10.99 -4.90 -7.36
CA LYS A 17 12.29 -5.52 -7.63
C LYS A 17 13.43 -4.49 -7.58
N GLU A 18 13.26 -3.33 -8.21
CA GLU A 18 14.24 -2.25 -8.16
C GLU A 18 14.51 -1.78 -6.71
N ILE A 19 13.47 -1.67 -5.90
CA ILE A 19 13.61 -1.34 -4.47
C ILE A 19 14.38 -2.43 -3.73
N CYS A 20 14.04 -3.68 -3.94
CA CYS A 20 14.69 -4.82 -3.30
C CYS A 20 16.18 -4.91 -3.69
N ASP A 21 16.51 -4.71 -4.97
CA ASP A 21 17.88 -4.71 -5.47
C ASP A 21 18.70 -3.57 -4.83
N THR A 22 18.12 -2.38 -4.72
CA THR A 22 18.75 -1.22 -4.08
C THR A 22 19.02 -1.46 -2.59
N LEU A 23 18.10 -2.11 -1.90
CA LEU A 23 18.22 -2.42 -0.47
C LEU A 23 18.98 -3.72 -0.18
N SER A 24 19.41 -4.44 -1.20
CA SER A 24 19.99 -5.80 -1.08
C SER A 24 19.09 -6.75 -0.28
N LEU A 25 17.78 -6.63 -0.48
CA LEU A 25 16.76 -7.49 0.12
C LEU A 25 16.15 -8.40 -0.94
N LYS A 26 15.61 -9.52 -0.49
CA LYS A 26 14.91 -10.46 -1.37
C LYS A 26 13.40 -10.14 -1.35
N MET A 27 12.81 -10.04 -2.55
CA MET A 27 11.36 -9.91 -2.68
C MET A 27 10.67 -11.20 -2.21
N GLY A 28 9.63 -11.04 -1.39
CA GLY A 28 8.81 -12.14 -0.89
C GLY A 28 7.90 -12.71 -1.98
N ARG A 29 7.53 -13.97 -1.83
CA ARG A 29 6.68 -14.67 -2.80
C ARG A 29 5.22 -14.56 -2.39
N VAL A 30 4.40 -14.06 -3.29
CA VAL A 30 2.95 -13.98 -3.17
C VAL A 30 2.32 -14.43 -4.49
N GLU A 31 1.22 -15.14 -4.40
CA GLU A 31 0.42 -15.51 -5.57
C GLU A 31 -0.83 -14.65 -5.61
N CYS A 32 -1.05 -14.01 -6.75
CA CYS A 32 -2.21 -13.16 -7.01
C CYS A 32 -2.80 -13.53 -8.36
N TYR A 33 -4.09 -13.78 -8.41
CA TYR A 33 -4.81 -14.03 -9.66
C TYR A 33 -6.28 -13.64 -9.53
N LYS A 34 -6.98 -13.60 -10.65
CA LYS A 34 -8.43 -13.39 -10.70
C LYS A 34 -9.16 -14.69 -11.01
N PHE A 35 -10.27 -14.89 -10.32
CA PHE A 35 -11.23 -15.91 -10.70
C PHE A 35 -12.03 -15.51 -11.96
N ALA A 36 -12.75 -16.45 -12.54
CA ALA A 36 -13.56 -16.20 -13.75
C ALA A 36 -14.66 -15.14 -13.54
N ASN A 37 -15.07 -14.88 -12.31
CA ASN A 37 -16.01 -13.83 -11.92
C ASN A 37 -15.34 -12.49 -11.58
N ASP A 38 -14.08 -12.30 -11.98
CA ASP A 38 -13.26 -11.10 -11.76
C ASP A 38 -12.88 -10.82 -10.30
N ASN A 39 -13.12 -11.74 -9.38
CA ASN A 39 -12.70 -11.59 -7.99
C ASN A 39 -11.20 -11.86 -7.83
N ASN A 40 -10.54 -11.03 -7.05
CA ASN A 40 -9.11 -11.17 -6.76
C ASN A 40 -8.86 -12.24 -5.70
N PHE A 41 -7.83 -13.05 -5.91
CA PHE A 41 -7.28 -13.98 -4.94
C PHE A 41 -5.85 -13.62 -4.60
N VAL A 42 -5.49 -13.72 -3.31
CA VAL A 42 -4.13 -13.47 -2.81
C VAL A 42 -3.73 -14.56 -1.83
N GLN A 43 -2.51 -15.08 -1.98
CA GLN A 43 -1.91 -16.02 -1.05
C GLN A 43 -0.42 -15.75 -0.89
N PHE A 44 0.04 -15.47 0.34
CA PHE A 44 1.47 -15.48 0.65
C PHE A 44 2.02 -16.91 0.58
N LYS A 45 3.12 -17.11 -0.15
CA LYS A 45 3.78 -18.42 -0.32
C LYS A 45 4.89 -18.66 0.69
N GLU A 46 4.99 -17.80 1.67
CA GLU A 46 5.93 -17.90 2.78
C GLU A 46 5.30 -17.30 4.04
N THR A 47 5.87 -17.63 5.19
CA THR A 47 5.36 -17.11 6.46
C THR A 47 5.60 -15.61 6.58
N VAL A 48 4.57 -14.90 7.03
CA VAL A 48 4.63 -13.47 7.39
C VAL A 48 4.35 -13.26 8.87
N ARG A 49 4.14 -14.36 9.60
CA ARG A 49 3.78 -14.31 11.01
C ARG A 49 4.85 -13.60 11.83
N GLU A 50 4.42 -12.65 12.66
CA GLU A 50 5.27 -11.84 13.55
C GLU A 50 6.36 -11.03 12.84
N GLN A 51 6.25 -10.84 11.53
CA GLN A 51 7.20 -10.07 10.73
C GLN A 51 6.65 -8.69 10.37
N ASP A 52 7.58 -7.74 10.16
CA ASP A 52 7.27 -6.43 9.62
C ASP A 52 7.27 -6.53 8.10
N ILE A 53 6.10 -6.39 7.49
CA ILE A 53 5.94 -6.53 6.04
C ILE A 53 5.71 -5.19 5.37
N TYR A 54 6.18 -5.09 4.14
CA TYR A 54 6.00 -3.95 3.26
C TYR A 54 5.26 -4.42 2.00
N LEU A 55 4.08 -3.87 1.78
CA LEU A 55 3.26 -4.13 0.61
C LEU A 55 3.37 -2.94 -0.34
N ILE A 56 3.87 -3.18 -1.54
CA ILE A 56 4.10 -2.14 -2.53
C ILE A 56 3.03 -2.24 -3.62
N GLN A 57 2.31 -1.14 -3.88
CA GLN A 57 1.32 -1.04 -4.94
C GLN A 57 1.57 0.19 -5.80
N THR A 58 1.53 0.01 -7.11
CA THR A 58 1.49 1.11 -8.08
C THR A 58 0.07 1.65 -8.21
N THR A 59 -0.06 2.85 -8.72
CA THR A 59 -1.32 3.60 -8.76
C THR A 59 -1.79 3.87 -10.19
N GLU A 60 -1.32 3.06 -11.12
CA GLU A 60 -1.74 3.13 -12.52
C GLU A 60 -3.16 2.60 -12.75
N PRO A 61 -3.87 3.12 -13.74
CA PRO A 61 -5.22 2.65 -14.08
C PRO A 61 -5.26 1.14 -14.39
N PRO A 62 -6.35 0.46 -14.04
CA PRO A 62 -7.56 0.95 -13.37
C PRO A 62 -7.38 1.09 -11.84
N VAL A 63 -7.48 2.32 -11.35
CA VAL A 63 -7.12 2.71 -9.98
C VAL A 63 -7.92 1.97 -8.90
N ASN A 64 -9.23 1.82 -9.10
CA ASN A 64 -10.09 1.17 -8.10
C ASN A 64 -9.78 -0.32 -7.96
N GLU A 65 -9.32 -0.96 -9.01
CA GLU A 65 -8.84 -2.33 -8.97
C GLU A 65 -7.56 -2.44 -8.12
N ARG A 66 -6.63 -1.50 -8.29
CA ARG A 66 -5.39 -1.43 -7.48
C ARG A 66 -5.71 -1.27 -6.00
N ILE A 67 -6.74 -0.48 -5.66
CA ILE A 67 -7.22 -0.34 -4.29
C ILE A 67 -7.70 -1.68 -3.75
N MET A 68 -8.56 -2.39 -4.48
CA MET A 68 -9.10 -3.67 -4.01
C MET A 68 -8.02 -4.75 -3.86
N GLU A 69 -7.09 -4.85 -4.80
CA GLU A 69 -5.94 -5.77 -4.69
C GLU A 69 -5.15 -5.50 -3.40
N LEU A 70 -4.85 -4.23 -3.13
CA LEU A 70 -4.12 -3.82 -1.95
C LEU A 70 -4.87 -4.14 -0.65
N LEU A 71 -6.16 -3.82 -0.57
CA LEU A 71 -6.99 -4.10 0.61
C LEU A 71 -7.07 -5.60 0.91
N ILE A 72 -7.24 -6.44 -0.11
CA ILE A 72 -7.26 -7.90 0.03
C ILE A 72 -5.90 -8.41 0.51
N MET A 73 -4.82 -7.84 0.00
CA MET A 73 -3.46 -8.22 0.39
C MET A 73 -3.16 -7.83 1.85
N ILE A 74 -3.62 -6.66 2.29
CA ILE A 74 -3.53 -6.23 3.70
C ILE A 74 -4.31 -7.19 4.61
N ASP A 75 -5.55 -7.52 4.26
CA ASP A 75 -6.38 -8.45 5.05
C ASP A 75 -5.74 -9.84 5.13
N ALA A 76 -5.19 -10.35 4.02
CA ALA A 76 -4.48 -11.62 4.01
C ALA A 76 -3.28 -11.61 4.96
N ALA A 77 -2.50 -10.53 4.97
CA ALA A 77 -1.35 -10.37 5.87
C ALA A 77 -1.77 -10.29 7.34
N LYS A 78 -2.82 -9.53 7.62
CA LYS A 78 -3.43 -9.43 8.97
C LYS A 78 -3.87 -10.78 9.49
N ARG A 79 -4.59 -11.57 8.68
CA ARG A 79 -5.04 -12.92 9.02
C ARG A 79 -3.89 -13.91 9.17
N ALA A 80 -2.78 -13.69 8.48
CA ALA A 80 -1.56 -14.46 8.64
C ALA A 80 -0.69 -14.01 9.84
N SER A 81 -1.21 -13.13 10.70
CA SER A 81 -0.58 -12.62 11.91
C SER A 81 0.74 -11.88 11.66
N ALA A 82 0.82 -11.09 10.60
CA ALA A 82 1.91 -10.14 10.42
C ALA A 82 1.96 -9.17 11.62
N HIS A 83 3.19 -8.78 12.03
CA HIS A 83 3.34 -7.88 13.18
C HIS A 83 3.02 -6.44 12.81
N ARG A 84 3.55 -5.95 11.71
CA ARG A 84 3.24 -4.62 11.14
C ARG A 84 3.05 -4.74 9.65
N ILE A 85 2.05 -4.04 9.15
CA ILE A 85 1.73 -3.99 7.73
C ILE A 85 1.98 -2.56 7.25
N ASN A 86 3.09 -2.36 6.56
CA ASN A 86 3.47 -1.08 5.99
C ASN A 86 3.08 -1.08 4.50
N VAL A 87 2.30 -0.10 4.10
CA VAL A 87 1.87 0.09 2.71
C VAL A 87 2.76 1.14 2.06
N VAL A 88 3.29 0.84 0.88
CA VAL A 88 4.11 1.77 0.10
C VAL A 88 3.39 2.10 -1.20
N LEU A 89 3.07 3.37 -1.36
CA LEU A 89 2.40 3.92 -2.54
C LEU A 89 3.28 5.02 -3.15
N PRO A 90 3.79 4.86 -4.38
CA PRO A 90 4.52 5.93 -5.07
C PRO A 90 3.71 7.22 -5.18
N TYR A 91 2.39 7.08 -5.29
CA TYR A 91 1.43 8.16 -5.29
C TYR A 91 0.19 7.74 -4.48
N PHE A 92 -0.28 8.61 -3.57
CA PHE A 92 -1.49 8.32 -2.78
C PHE A 92 -2.73 8.53 -3.65
N ILE A 93 -3.46 7.45 -3.85
CA ILE A 93 -4.67 7.42 -4.69
C ILE A 93 -5.69 8.41 -4.12
N TYR A 94 -6.31 9.20 -5.00
CA TYR A 94 -7.27 10.26 -4.63
C TYR A 94 -6.69 11.41 -3.78
N SER A 95 -5.37 11.59 -3.72
CA SER A 95 -4.75 12.67 -2.93
C SER A 95 -5.27 14.07 -3.26
N ARG A 96 -5.77 14.28 -4.48
CA ARG A 96 -6.37 15.57 -4.90
C ARG A 96 -7.77 15.81 -4.35
N SER A 97 -8.43 14.77 -3.83
CA SER A 97 -9.75 14.85 -3.21
C SER A 97 -9.65 14.91 -1.69
N ASP A 98 -8.73 15.76 -1.20
CA ASP A 98 -8.41 15.94 0.22
C ASP A 98 -9.24 17.02 0.91
N LYS A 99 -9.96 17.83 0.13
CA LYS A 99 -10.77 18.97 0.62
C LYS A 99 -12.15 18.98 0.00
N LYS A 100 -13.09 19.59 0.74
CA LYS A 100 -14.41 19.94 0.22
C LYS A 100 -14.31 21.28 -0.49
N ASP A 101 -14.38 21.30 -1.80
CA ASP A 101 -14.44 22.50 -2.65
C ASP A 101 -15.88 22.91 -2.97
N GLN A 102 -16.85 22.01 -2.77
CA GLN A 102 -18.27 22.20 -3.03
C GLN A 102 -19.14 21.55 -1.95
N PRO A 103 -20.41 21.97 -1.80
CA PRO A 103 -21.35 21.26 -0.94
C PRO A 103 -21.64 19.84 -1.43
N ARG A 104 -21.80 18.90 -0.50
CA ARG A 104 -22.23 17.51 -0.78
C ARG A 104 -21.26 16.67 -1.61
N VAL A 105 -19.97 17.02 -1.61
CA VAL A 105 -18.91 16.21 -2.22
C VAL A 105 -18.20 15.36 -1.17
N PRO A 106 -17.63 14.20 -1.57
CA PRO A 106 -16.84 13.38 -0.66
C PRO A 106 -15.46 13.98 -0.40
N VAL A 107 -14.80 13.47 0.64
CA VAL A 107 -13.34 13.61 0.84
C VAL A 107 -12.72 12.24 0.61
N THR A 108 -12.48 11.91 -0.66
CA THR A 108 -12.14 10.53 -1.07
C THR A 108 -10.75 10.11 -0.59
N ALA A 109 -9.81 11.05 -0.47
CA ALA A 109 -8.50 10.78 0.11
C ALA A 109 -8.61 10.25 1.55
N ARG A 110 -9.47 10.87 2.36
CA ARG A 110 -9.74 10.42 3.73
C ARG A 110 -10.42 9.07 3.77
N LEU A 111 -11.44 8.87 2.93
CA LEU A 111 -12.11 7.57 2.81
C LEU A 111 -11.10 6.45 2.50
N PHE A 112 -10.20 6.69 1.57
CA PHE A 112 -9.17 5.69 1.21
C PHE A 112 -8.23 5.41 2.37
N ALA A 113 -7.78 6.43 3.11
CA ALA A 113 -6.96 6.26 4.31
C ALA A 113 -7.69 5.41 5.39
N GLU A 114 -8.97 5.70 5.64
CA GLU A 114 -9.81 4.95 6.58
C GLU A 114 -9.99 3.48 6.14
N LEU A 115 -10.11 3.21 4.83
CA LEU A 115 -10.17 1.84 4.31
C LEU A 115 -8.87 1.07 4.51
N LEU A 116 -7.72 1.69 4.31
CA LEU A 116 -6.41 1.08 4.55
C LEU A 116 -6.23 0.72 6.03
N GLU A 117 -6.62 1.63 6.93
CA GLU A 117 -6.59 1.41 8.37
C GLU A 117 -7.52 0.27 8.79
N ALA A 118 -8.77 0.28 8.34
CA ALA A 118 -9.75 -0.76 8.63
C ALA A 118 -9.31 -2.13 8.12
N ALA A 119 -8.65 -2.21 6.96
CA ALA A 119 -8.08 -3.44 6.44
C ALA A 119 -6.95 -3.98 7.31
N GLY A 120 -6.21 -3.10 8.02
CA GLY A 120 -5.15 -3.48 8.95
C GLY A 120 -3.77 -2.88 8.66
N ALA A 121 -3.68 -1.87 7.80
CA ALA A 121 -2.43 -1.16 7.58
C ALA A 121 -1.98 -0.45 8.87
N SER A 122 -0.73 -0.64 9.26
CA SER A 122 -0.11 0.02 10.41
C SER A 122 0.53 1.36 10.04
N ARG A 123 0.93 1.50 8.78
CA ARG A 123 1.59 2.69 8.25
C ARG A 123 1.42 2.77 6.73
N VAL A 124 1.27 3.98 6.23
CA VAL A 124 1.32 4.27 4.79
C VAL A 124 2.53 5.15 4.52
N ILE A 125 3.33 4.76 3.54
CA ILE A 125 4.49 5.49 3.04
C ILE A 125 4.15 5.90 1.63
N GLU A 126 4.07 7.21 1.38
CA GLU A 126 3.83 7.72 0.04
C GLU A 126 5.08 8.42 -0.52
N GLY A 127 5.26 8.30 -1.84
CA GLY A 127 6.22 9.12 -2.57
C GLY A 127 5.67 10.53 -2.72
N ALA A 128 6.45 11.56 -2.39
CA ALA A 128 6.04 12.94 -2.64
C ALA A 128 5.92 13.19 -4.14
N HIS A 129 4.71 13.36 -4.65
CA HIS A 129 4.49 13.84 -6.00
C HIS A 129 4.63 15.37 -6.00
N HIS A 130 5.84 15.84 -6.26
CA HIS A 130 6.08 17.26 -6.46
C HIS A 130 5.63 17.64 -7.87
N ARG A 131 4.51 18.35 -8.00
CA ARG A 131 4.23 19.13 -9.20
C ARG A 131 5.25 20.26 -9.27
N ASP A 132 6.07 20.19 -10.29
CA ASP A 132 6.79 21.23 -10.99
C ASP A 132 6.80 22.63 -10.37
N THR A 133 7.69 22.85 -9.43
CA THR A 133 8.27 24.14 -9.10
C THR A 133 9.78 23.96 -8.95
N GLY A 134 10.46 23.54 -10.01
CA GLY A 134 11.91 23.72 -10.19
C GLY A 134 12.89 23.28 -9.08
N GLU A 135 12.46 22.71 -7.97
CA GLU A 135 13.33 22.26 -6.89
C GLU A 135 13.27 20.76 -6.67
N LYS A 136 14.34 20.10 -7.07
CA LYS A 136 14.63 18.69 -6.78
C LYS A 136 14.86 18.51 -5.28
N ARG A 137 13.87 18.14 -4.52
CA ARG A 137 14.06 17.45 -3.23
C ARG A 137 12.84 16.60 -2.92
N GLY A 138 12.97 15.28 -2.99
CA GLY A 138 11.97 14.33 -2.55
C GLY A 138 11.72 14.48 -1.05
N LYS A 139 10.53 14.94 -0.68
CA LYS A 139 10.05 14.84 0.69
C LYS A 139 9.15 13.63 0.78
N THR A 140 9.62 12.62 1.48
CA THR A 140 8.79 11.48 1.87
C THR A 140 7.84 11.95 2.96
N PHE A 141 6.54 12.00 2.70
CA PHE A 141 5.54 12.22 3.72
C PHE A 141 5.19 10.87 4.35
N LEU A 142 5.53 10.71 5.61
CA LEU A 142 5.04 9.63 6.44
C LEU A 142 3.64 10.04 6.94
N LEU A 143 2.59 9.48 6.34
CA LEU A 143 1.28 9.42 6.98
C LEU A 143 1.38 8.33 8.07
N GLN A 144 1.63 8.74 9.29
CA GLN A 144 1.59 7.86 10.43
C GLN A 144 0.11 7.72 10.82
N ILE A 145 -0.45 6.54 10.61
CA ILE A 145 -1.72 6.17 11.19
C ILE A 145 -1.40 5.95 12.68
N GLU A 146 -1.61 6.96 13.51
CA GLU A 146 -1.55 6.79 14.95
C GLU A 146 -2.77 6.00 15.39
N GLU A 147 -2.54 4.87 16.05
CA GLU A 147 -3.56 4.25 16.89
C GLU A 147 -4.01 5.28 17.90
N GLN A 148 -5.18 5.86 17.72
CA GLN A 148 -5.92 6.49 18.79
C GLN A 148 -6.46 5.37 19.68
N THR A 149 -5.62 4.92 20.60
CA THR A 149 -6.09 4.24 21.82
C THR A 149 -6.84 5.28 22.64
N ALA A 150 -8.16 5.28 22.51
CA ALA A 150 -9.06 5.88 23.46
C ALA A 150 -9.22 4.95 24.68
#